data_c3288431ed94f950d9c052bd87e8e0e9
#
_entry.id   c3288431ed94f950d9c052bd87e8e0e9
#
_cell.length_a   1.000
_cell.length_b   1.000
_cell.length_c   1.000
_cell.angle_alpha   90.00
_cell.angle_beta   90.00
_cell.angle_gamma   90.00
#
_symmetry.space_group_name_H-M   'P 1'
#
loop_
_entity.id
_entity.type
_entity.pdbx_description
1 polymer ?
#
loop_
_entity_poly.entity_id
_entity_poly.type
_entity_poly.pdbx_seq_one_letter_code
_entity_poly.pdbx_strand_id
1 'polypeptide(L)'
;RRVLFRSRAKFLRSPHYFLMHFLMGLTMLNKLTTLKLSSLFAALMFSMSVTQAAGPVKVFKPDLAKGKEIMQQCVACHGADGNASAPIYPKIAGQHAEYLYKQLVNFKSGKDGEKPLRENAIMAGFAAGLSDDDMKNVSAYLEAQKQTLGSAKNKDTLALGEQIYRGGIAEKKIPACAGCHSPNGAGIPAQYPRLGGQHAQYTESQLVAFRDGVRNNSEQMSAIATKMSDKEMKAVSDYIAGLR
;
A
#
# COMPACT_ATOMS: atom_id res chain seq x y z
N ARG A 1 16.31 -1.76 53.82
CA ARG A 1 17.66 -1.17 53.85
C ARG A 1 17.90 -0.45 52.51
N ARG A 2 18.05 0.90 52.62
CA ARG A 2 18.50 1.73 51.51
C ARG A 2 20.03 1.68 51.46
N VAL A 3 20.62 1.53 50.30
CA VAL A 3 22.04 1.72 50.06
C VAL A 3 22.21 2.88 49.08
N LEU A 4 22.77 3.97 49.62
CA LEU A 4 23.16 5.18 48.89
C LEU A 4 24.61 5.03 48.44
N PHE A 5 24.88 5.07 47.14
CA PHE A 5 26.23 5.25 46.60
C PHE A 5 26.44 6.73 46.21
N ARG A 6 27.23 7.41 46.99
CA ARG A 6 27.82 8.75 46.69
C ARG A 6 29.18 8.54 46.05
N SER A 7 29.32 8.89 44.77
CA SER A 7 30.63 9.01 44.14
C SER A 7 30.96 10.49 43.99
N ARG A 8 32.03 10.93 44.70
CA ARG A 8 32.64 12.25 44.59
C ARG A 8 33.77 12.18 43.56
N ALA A 9 33.62 12.84 42.42
CA ALA A 9 34.76 13.11 41.53
C ALA A 9 35.38 14.47 41.89
N LYS A 10 36.66 14.44 42.34
CA LYS A 10 37.50 15.63 42.58
C LYS A 10 38.08 16.08 41.24
N PHE A 11 37.73 17.26 40.78
CA PHE A 11 38.36 17.91 39.63
C PHE A 11 39.57 18.69 40.10
N LEU A 12 40.76 18.24 39.77
CA LEU A 12 42.01 18.98 39.93
C LEU A 12 42.17 19.98 38.77
N ARG A 13 42.10 21.27 39.08
CA ARG A 13 42.43 22.36 38.15
C ARG A 13 43.94 22.57 38.13
N SER A 14 44.59 22.38 36.99
CA SER A 14 45.99 22.77 36.73
C SER A 14 46.01 24.10 35.96
N PRO A 15 46.78 25.11 36.40
CA PRO A 15 46.74 26.45 35.80
C PRO A 15 47.60 26.64 34.55
N HIS A 16 48.23 25.59 34.02
CA HIS A 16 49.15 25.73 32.88
C HIS A 16 48.50 25.63 31.49
N TYR A 17 47.20 25.35 31.41
CA TYR A 17 46.50 25.23 30.11
C TYR A 17 45.96 26.55 29.52
N PHE A 18 46.02 27.66 30.27
CA PHE A 18 45.37 28.91 29.84
C PHE A 18 46.25 29.78 28.93
N LEU A 19 47.60 29.64 28.99
CA LEU A 19 48.51 30.50 28.22
C LEU A 19 48.80 29.99 26.80
N MET A 20 48.64 28.70 26.54
CA MET A 20 48.96 28.10 25.23
C MET A 20 47.83 28.26 24.19
N HIS A 21 46.63 28.52 24.66
CA HIS A 21 45.46 28.69 23.75
C HIS A 21 45.28 30.13 23.28
N PHE A 22 45.91 31.13 23.94
CA PHE A 22 45.78 32.54 23.53
C PHE A 22 46.73 32.93 22.39
N LEU A 23 47.87 32.28 22.25
CA LEU A 23 48.83 32.52 21.15
C LEU A 23 48.47 31.77 19.85
N MET A 24 47.72 30.66 19.93
CA MET A 24 47.23 29.95 18.75
C MET A 24 46.00 30.60 18.11
N GLY A 25 45.26 31.45 18.88
CA GLY A 25 44.06 32.12 18.38
C GLY A 25 44.34 33.29 17.41
N LEU A 26 45.50 33.96 17.52
CA LEU A 26 45.81 35.14 16.69
C LEU A 26 46.32 34.78 15.28
N THR A 27 46.94 33.62 15.12
CA THR A 27 47.42 33.17 13.79
C THR A 27 46.35 32.51 12.93
N MET A 28 45.24 32.07 13.54
CA MET A 28 44.11 31.48 12.82
C MET A 28 43.12 32.55 12.31
N LEU A 29 43.08 33.74 12.94
CA LEU A 29 42.13 34.80 12.55
C LEU A 29 42.45 35.42 11.16
N ASN A 30 43.76 35.46 10.79
CA ASN A 30 44.16 36.03 9.49
C ASN A 30 44.01 35.05 8.31
N LYS A 31 43.90 33.74 8.58
CA LYS A 31 43.60 32.73 7.52
C LYS A 31 42.11 32.51 7.29
N LEU A 32 41.25 32.79 8.27
CA LEU A 32 39.81 32.65 8.11
C LEU A 32 39.16 33.78 7.29
N THR A 33 39.75 34.98 7.29
CA THR A 33 39.20 36.11 6.52
C THR A 33 39.45 35.99 5.04
N THR A 34 40.60 35.44 4.61
CA THR A 34 40.87 35.18 3.18
C THR A 34 40.11 33.99 2.61
N LEU A 35 39.82 32.97 3.44
CA LEU A 35 39.00 31.83 3.00
C LEU A 35 37.51 32.13 2.87
N LYS A 36 36.99 33.08 3.68
CA LYS A 36 35.58 33.47 3.62
C LYS A 36 35.24 34.34 2.41
N LEU A 37 36.16 35.12 1.87
CA LEU A 37 35.91 35.90 0.65
C LEU A 37 35.91 35.02 -0.60
N SER A 38 36.75 33.98 -0.66
CA SER A 38 36.77 33.08 -1.83
C SER A 38 35.59 32.11 -1.84
N SER A 39 35.05 31.72 -0.67
CA SER A 39 33.85 30.85 -0.60
C SER A 39 32.54 31.58 -0.92
N LEU A 40 32.47 32.91 -0.64
CA LEU A 40 31.29 33.69 -1.04
C LEU A 40 31.18 33.88 -2.56
N PHE A 41 32.33 33.99 -3.28
CA PHE A 41 32.33 34.11 -4.74
C PHE A 41 32.00 32.77 -5.43
N ALA A 42 32.44 31.63 -4.86
CA ALA A 42 32.10 30.31 -5.37
C ALA A 42 30.62 29.93 -5.12
N ALA A 43 30.04 30.38 -4.00
CA ALA A 43 28.62 30.16 -3.69
C ALA A 43 27.67 30.98 -4.58
N LEU A 44 28.09 32.17 -5.04
CA LEU A 44 27.28 33.01 -5.95
C LEU A 44 27.26 32.47 -7.39
N MET A 45 28.30 31.71 -7.80
CA MET A 45 28.34 31.10 -9.15
C MET A 45 27.62 29.75 -9.20
N PHE A 46 27.34 29.13 -8.06
CA PHE A 46 26.67 27.81 -8.01
C PHE A 46 25.13 27.91 -7.91
N SER A 47 24.58 29.11 -7.69
CA SER A 47 23.12 29.32 -7.59
C SER A 47 22.44 29.62 -8.93
N MET A 48 23.16 29.55 -10.06
CA MET A 48 22.56 29.47 -11.41
C MET A 48 22.38 28.02 -11.85
N SER A 49 22.04 27.13 -10.94
CA SER A 49 21.58 25.79 -11.28
C SER A 49 20.21 25.88 -11.91
N VAL A 50 20.21 25.79 -13.21
CA VAL A 50 19.19 25.31 -14.12
C VAL A 50 17.93 24.82 -13.39
N THR A 51 16.94 25.70 -13.24
CA THR A 51 15.56 25.28 -13.17
C THR A 51 15.22 24.62 -14.51
N GLN A 52 15.58 23.36 -14.65
CA GLN A 52 15.08 22.52 -15.71
C GLN A 52 13.57 22.47 -15.46
N ALA A 53 12.82 23.29 -16.18
CA ALA A 53 11.37 23.24 -16.15
C ALA A 53 11.00 21.80 -16.53
N ALA A 54 10.56 21.02 -15.55
CA ALA A 54 9.91 19.74 -15.82
C ALA A 54 8.79 20.08 -16.81
N GLY A 55 8.89 19.54 -18.01
CA GLY A 55 7.83 19.69 -19.01
C GLY A 55 6.49 19.32 -18.39
N PRO A 56 5.38 19.79 -18.91
CA PRO A 56 4.07 19.52 -18.35
C PRO A 56 3.90 18.01 -18.17
N VAL A 57 3.72 17.57 -16.92
CA VAL A 57 3.41 16.16 -16.63
C VAL A 57 2.11 15.86 -17.34
N LYS A 58 2.16 15.00 -18.37
CA LYS A 58 0.98 14.57 -19.11
C LYS A 58 0.12 13.71 -18.17
N VAL A 59 -0.86 14.34 -17.54
CA VAL A 59 -1.82 13.61 -16.69
C VAL A 59 -2.62 12.70 -17.60
N PHE A 60 -2.59 11.40 -17.30
CA PHE A 60 -3.38 10.41 -18.03
C PHE A 60 -4.87 10.68 -17.79
N LYS A 61 -5.64 10.82 -18.89
CA LYS A 61 -7.09 10.97 -18.86
C LYS A 61 -7.70 9.66 -19.36
N PRO A 62 -8.39 8.89 -18.51
CA PRO A 62 -9.00 7.63 -18.92
C PRO A 62 -10.06 7.82 -20.01
N ASP A 63 -10.07 6.91 -20.99
CA ASP A 63 -11.12 6.75 -21.98
C ASP A 63 -12.08 5.64 -21.53
N LEU A 64 -13.26 6.01 -21.04
CA LEU A 64 -14.26 5.07 -20.54
C LEU A 64 -14.89 4.25 -21.66
N ALA A 65 -14.99 4.79 -22.89
CA ALA A 65 -15.50 4.05 -24.04
C ALA A 65 -14.53 2.93 -24.42
N LYS A 66 -13.26 3.22 -24.46
CA LYS A 66 -12.20 2.23 -24.67
C LYS A 66 -12.16 1.21 -23.53
N GLY A 67 -12.32 1.64 -22.28
CA GLY A 67 -12.43 0.75 -21.12
C GLY A 67 -13.59 -0.23 -21.25
N LYS A 68 -14.76 0.22 -21.76
CA LYS A 68 -15.91 -0.63 -22.04
C LYS A 68 -15.65 -1.65 -23.15
N GLU A 69 -14.94 -1.27 -24.21
CA GLU A 69 -14.54 -2.22 -25.26
C GLU A 69 -13.63 -3.32 -24.71
N ILE A 70 -12.60 -2.93 -23.93
CA ILE A 70 -11.67 -3.86 -23.30
C ILE A 70 -12.39 -4.82 -22.36
N MET A 71 -13.40 -4.34 -21.61
CA MET A 71 -14.19 -5.16 -20.69
C MET A 71 -14.89 -6.35 -21.39
N GLN A 72 -15.16 -6.29 -22.69
CA GLN A 72 -15.83 -7.39 -23.42
C GLN A 72 -15.09 -8.72 -23.30
N GLN A 73 -13.77 -8.71 -23.23
CA GLN A 73 -12.97 -9.94 -23.05
C GLN A 73 -13.02 -10.49 -21.61
N CYS A 74 -13.54 -9.74 -20.64
CA CYS A 74 -13.59 -10.09 -19.23
C CYS A 74 -14.99 -10.59 -18.79
N VAL A 75 -16.02 -10.38 -19.61
CA VAL A 75 -17.43 -10.56 -19.23
C VAL A 75 -17.78 -12.00 -18.87
N ALA A 76 -17.12 -12.99 -19.49
CA ALA A 76 -17.41 -14.41 -19.26
C ALA A 76 -17.26 -14.81 -17.77
N CYS A 77 -16.31 -14.17 -17.06
CA CYS A 77 -16.03 -14.46 -15.65
C CYS A 77 -16.56 -13.36 -14.73
N HIS A 78 -16.42 -12.10 -15.12
CA HIS A 78 -16.71 -10.96 -14.25
C HIS A 78 -18.09 -10.31 -14.47
N GLY A 79 -18.89 -10.83 -15.43
CA GLY A 79 -20.19 -10.25 -15.79
C GLY A 79 -20.06 -9.04 -16.71
N ALA A 80 -21.12 -8.66 -17.40
CA ALA A 80 -21.12 -7.59 -18.39
C ALA A 80 -20.81 -6.19 -17.81
N ASP A 81 -21.13 -6.00 -16.54
CA ASP A 81 -20.95 -4.75 -15.78
C ASP A 81 -19.91 -4.87 -14.64
N GLY A 82 -19.15 -5.97 -14.61
CA GLY A 82 -18.20 -6.25 -13.54
C GLY A 82 -18.82 -6.88 -12.29
N ASN A 83 -20.08 -7.30 -12.33
CA ASN A 83 -20.76 -8.01 -11.25
C ASN A 83 -20.79 -9.52 -11.54
N ALA A 84 -19.71 -10.23 -11.21
CA ALA A 84 -19.64 -11.67 -11.36
C ALA A 84 -20.80 -12.37 -10.65
N SER A 85 -21.46 -13.31 -11.32
CA SER A 85 -22.50 -14.16 -10.72
C SER A 85 -21.92 -15.36 -9.98
N ALA A 86 -20.84 -15.94 -10.49
CA ALA A 86 -20.16 -17.08 -9.86
C ALA A 86 -19.26 -16.60 -8.73
N PRO A 87 -19.39 -17.13 -7.50
CA PRO A 87 -18.71 -16.60 -6.31
C PRO A 87 -17.21 -16.87 -6.25
N ILE A 88 -16.67 -17.66 -7.18
CA ILE A 88 -15.22 -17.87 -7.35
C ILE A 88 -14.55 -16.68 -8.07
N TYR A 89 -15.30 -15.92 -8.85
CA TYR A 89 -14.81 -14.73 -9.54
C TYR A 89 -15.18 -13.46 -8.75
N PRO A 90 -14.29 -12.46 -8.66
CA PRO A 90 -14.63 -11.25 -7.94
C PRO A 90 -15.62 -10.37 -8.69
N LYS A 91 -16.49 -9.71 -7.94
CA LYS A 91 -17.12 -8.48 -8.39
C LYS A 91 -16.04 -7.41 -8.48
N ILE A 92 -15.93 -6.79 -9.63
CA ILE A 92 -14.96 -5.72 -9.92
C ILE A 92 -15.63 -4.38 -10.22
N ALA A 93 -16.98 -4.36 -10.35
CA ALA A 93 -17.77 -3.15 -10.45
C ALA A 93 -17.61 -2.28 -9.20
N GLY A 94 -17.45 -0.96 -9.37
CA GLY A 94 -17.32 0.01 -8.29
C GLY A 94 -16.07 -0.16 -7.41
N GLN A 95 -15.09 -0.93 -7.88
CA GLN A 95 -13.79 -1.03 -7.23
C GLN A 95 -12.91 0.13 -7.68
N HIS A 96 -12.04 0.63 -6.79
CA HIS A 96 -11.12 1.74 -7.08
C HIS A 96 -10.24 1.46 -8.29
N ALA A 97 -10.17 2.42 -9.22
CA ALA A 97 -9.45 2.26 -10.48
C ALA A 97 -7.96 1.96 -10.27
N GLU A 98 -7.31 2.66 -9.34
CA GLU A 98 -5.89 2.44 -9.03
C GLU A 98 -5.63 1.04 -8.46
N TYR A 99 -6.57 0.52 -7.66
CA TYR A 99 -6.47 -0.84 -7.17
C TYR A 99 -6.62 -1.86 -8.30
N LEU A 100 -7.60 -1.70 -9.18
CA LEU A 100 -7.80 -2.59 -10.34
C LEU A 100 -6.57 -2.57 -11.25
N TYR A 101 -6.07 -1.39 -11.58
CA TYR A 101 -4.85 -1.22 -12.35
C TYR A 101 -3.66 -1.94 -11.69
N LYS A 102 -3.43 -1.71 -10.39
CA LYS A 102 -2.38 -2.41 -9.64
C LYS A 102 -2.53 -3.93 -9.74
N GLN A 103 -3.75 -4.46 -9.65
CA GLN A 103 -3.97 -5.90 -9.75
C GLN A 103 -3.63 -6.43 -11.14
N LEU A 104 -4.03 -5.75 -12.22
CA LEU A 104 -3.69 -6.13 -13.59
C LEU A 104 -2.18 -6.13 -13.81
N VAL A 105 -1.48 -5.10 -13.34
CA VAL A 105 -0.02 -5.05 -13.37
C VAL A 105 0.61 -6.21 -12.60
N ASN A 106 0.08 -6.54 -11.41
CA ASN A 106 0.64 -7.58 -10.56
C ASN A 106 0.37 -9.01 -11.05
N PHE A 107 -0.59 -9.22 -11.94
CA PHE A 107 -0.80 -10.50 -12.62
C PHE A 107 0.20 -10.73 -13.75
N LYS A 108 0.80 -9.67 -14.30
CA LYS A 108 1.86 -9.82 -15.32
C LYS A 108 3.12 -10.38 -14.66
N SER A 109 3.81 -11.26 -15.37
CA SER A 109 5.17 -11.65 -14.97
C SER A 109 6.07 -10.43 -14.96
N GLY A 110 7.02 -10.39 -14.03
CA GLY A 110 8.05 -9.38 -13.98
C GLY A 110 8.94 -9.41 -15.23
N LYS A 111 9.83 -8.43 -15.35
CA LYS A 111 10.88 -8.45 -16.37
C LYS A 111 11.75 -9.68 -16.12
N ASP A 112 12.28 -10.25 -17.20
CA ASP A 112 13.20 -11.39 -17.15
C ASP A 112 12.64 -12.69 -16.55
N GLY A 113 11.29 -12.87 -16.58
CA GLY A 113 10.64 -14.11 -16.12
C GLY A 113 10.45 -14.19 -14.61
N GLU A 114 10.60 -13.09 -13.88
CA GLU A 114 10.25 -13.03 -12.46
C GLU A 114 8.79 -13.42 -12.23
N LYS A 115 8.55 -14.13 -11.13
CA LYS A 115 7.19 -14.50 -10.73
C LYS A 115 6.31 -13.26 -10.54
N PRO A 116 5.03 -13.33 -10.97
CA PRO A 116 4.09 -12.25 -10.71
C PRO A 116 3.87 -12.07 -9.20
N LEU A 117 3.69 -10.83 -8.74
CA LEU A 117 3.36 -10.56 -7.34
C LEU A 117 1.98 -11.12 -6.92
N ARG A 118 1.17 -11.50 -7.91
CA ARG A 118 -0.14 -12.13 -7.74
C ARG A 118 -0.28 -13.25 -8.77
N GLU A 119 -0.11 -14.48 -8.32
CA GLU A 119 -0.16 -15.64 -9.21
C GLU A 119 -1.61 -16.02 -9.53
N ASN A 120 -1.94 -16.03 -10.80
CA ASN A 120 -3.17 -16.59 -11.35
C ASN A 120 -3.01 -16.75 -12.86
N ALA A 121 -2.91 -17.99 -13.35
CA ALA A 121 -2.61 -18.28 -14.75
C ALA A 121 -3.65 -17.69 -15.73
N ILE A 122 -4.95 -17.70 -15.36
CA ILE A 122 -6.03 -17.15 -16.20
C ILE A 122 -5.85 -15.63 -16.32
N MET A 123 -5.74 -14.94 -15.19
CA MET A 123 -5.59 -13.48 -15.19
C MET A 123 -4.27 -13.01 -15.78
N ALA A 124 -3.20 -13.78 -15.62
CA ALA A 124 -1.91 -13.51 -16.25
C ALA A 124 -2.02 -13.51 -17.79
N GLY A 125 -2.75 -14.48 -18.36
CA GLY A 125 -3.02 -14.53 -19.79
C GLY A 125 -3.74 -13.30 -20.32
N PHE A 126 -4.80 -12.84 -19.64
CA PHE A 126 -5.52 -11.63 -20.01
C PHE A 126 -4.67 -10.37 -19.80
N ALA A 127 -4.01 -10.24 -18.66
CA ALA A 127 -3.20 -9.07 -18.35
C ALA A 127 -2.01 -8.91 -19.32
N ALA A 128 -1.41 -10.02 -19.78
CA ALA A 128 -0.28 -9.99 -20.72
C ALA A 128 -0.60 -9.24 -22.01
N GLY A 129 -1.83 -9.37 -22.53
CA GLY A 129 -2.29 -8.72 -23.76
C GLY A 129 -2.65 -7.23 -23.61
N LEU A 130 -2.74 -6.69 -22.38
CA LEU A 130 -3.14 -5.31 -22.16
C LEU A 130 -1.92 -4.38 -22.10
N SER A 131 -2.03 -3.25 -22.80
CA SER A 131 -1.10 -2.12 -22.61
C SER A 131 -1.35 -1.44 -21.25
N ASP A 132 -0.43 -0.58 -20.84
CA ASP A 132 -0.58 0.21 -19.61
C ASP A 132 -1.82 1.11 -19.66
N ASP A 133 -2.06 1.76 -20.80
CA ASP A 133 -3.23 2.60 -21.01
C ASP A 133 -4.54 1.78 -21.06
N ASP A 134 -4.53 0.56 -21.64
CA ASP A 134 -5.70 -0.33 -21.62
C ASP A 134 -6.07 -0.72 -20.20
N MET A 135 -5.08 -1.07 -19.36
CA MET A 135 -5.31 -1.39 -17.96
C MET A 135 -5.91 -0.21 -17.17
N LYS A 136 -5.44 1.01 -17.43
CA LYS A 136 -5.99 2.23 -16.82
C LYS A 136 -7.41 2.53 -17.30
N ASN A 137 -7.66 2.40 -18.60
CA ASN A 137 -8.98 2.65 -19.19
C ASN A 137 -10.05 1.68 -18.67
N VAL A 138 -9.76 0.37 -18.65
CA VAL A 138 -10.71 -0.63 -18.13
C VAL A 138 -10.91 -0.49 -16.62
N SER A 139 -9.88 -0.12 -15.88
CA SER A 139 -9.98 0.13 -14.45
C SER A 139 -10.90 1.31 -14.13
N ALA A 140 -10.76 2.42 -14.85
CA ALA A 140 -11.61 3.59 -14.70
C ALA A 140 -13.06 3.32 -15.13
N TYR A 141 -13.27 2.55 -16.20
CA TYR A 141 -14.59 2.11 -16.59
C TYR A 141 -15.29 1.28 -15.50
N LEU A 142 -14.57 0.34 -14.89
CA LEU A 142 -15.09 -0.54 -13.84
C LEU A 142 -15.39 0.20 -12.54
N GLU A 143 -14.58 1.19 -12.18
CA GLU A 143 -14.84 2.04 -11.02
C GLU A 143 -16.16 2.81 -11.17
N ALA A 144 -16.49 3.25 -12.38
CA ALA A 144 -17.75 3.93 -12.67
C ALA A 144 -18.99 3.01 -12.65
N GLN A 145 -18.81 1.68 -12.60
CA GLN A 145 -19.92 0.74 -12.52
C GLN A 145 -20.47 0.62 -11.10
N LYS A 146 -21.75 0.28 -10.99
CA LYS A 146 -22.40 0.07 -9.69
C LYS A 146 -22.28 -1.40 -9.28
N GLN A 147 -21.66 -1.63 -8.12
CA GLN A 147 -21.58 -2.97 -7.53
C GLN A 147 -22.95 -3.44 -7.03
N THR A 148 -23.32 -4.68 -7.34
CA THR A 148 -24.50 -5.34 -6.77
C THR A 148 -24.26 -5.71 -5.31
N LEU A 149 -25.27 -5.55 -4.48
CA LEU A 149 -25.20 -5.90 -3.08
C LEU A 149 -25.00 -7.40 -2.88
N GLY A 150 -24.22 -7.75 -1.85
CA GLY A 150 -24.09 -9.10 -1.34
C GLY A 150 -24.91 -9.30 -0.06
N SER A 151 -24.78 -10.48 0.53
CA SER A 151 -25.35 -10.81 1.84
C SER A 151 -24.51 -11.84 2.56
N ALA A 152 -24.37 -11.69 3.87
CA ALA A 152 -23.88 -12.75 4.75
C ALA A 152 -24.91 -13.89 4.78
N LYS A 153 -24.44 -15.13 4.74
CA LYS A 153 -25.30 -16.32 4.67
C LYS A 153 -25.24 -17.21 5.90
N ASN A 154 -24.15 -17.12 6.67
CA ASN A 154 -23.93 -17.98 7.82
C ASN A 154 -24.19 -17.21 9.13
N LYS A 155 -25.38 -17.41 9.70
CA LYS A 155 -25.78 -16.77 10.96
C LYS A 155 -24.91 -17.17 12.15
N ASP A 156 -24.38 -18.40 12.17
CA ASP A 156 -23.62 -18.93 13.29
C ASP A 156 -22.21 -18.31 13.41
N THR A 157 -21.67 -17.82 12.29
CA THR A 157 -20.34 -17.17 12.25
C THR A 157 -20.41 -15.67 12.11
N LEU A 158 -21.60 -15.09 11.95
CA LEU A 158 -21.78 -13.66 11.69
C LEU A 158 -21.17 -12.79 12.80
N ALA A 159 -21.44 -13.12 14.06
CA ALA A 159 -20.89 -12.37 15.20
C ALA A 159 -19.36 -12.44 15.26
N LEU A 160 -18.77 -13.60 14.97
CA LEU A 160 -17.31 -13.75 14.88
C LEU A 160 -16.74 -12.92 13.73
N GLY A 161 -17.38 -12.96 12.56
CA GLY A 161 -16.98 -12.18 11.40
C GLY A 161 -17.04 -10.67 11.68
N GLU A 162 -18.08 -10.18 12.32
CA GLU A 162 -18.22 -8.80 12.76
C GLU A 162 -17.14 -8.39 13.74
N GLN A 163 -16.90 -9.20 14.77
CA GLN A 163 -15.86 -8.96 15.76
C GLN A 163 -14.48 -8.81 15.09
N ILE A 164 -14.13 -9.74 14.20
CA ILE A 164 -12.84 -9.70 13.47
C ILE A 164 -12.77 -8.43 12.60
N TYR A 165 -13.83 -8.13 11.84
CA TYR A 165 -13.80 -7.00 10.94
C TYR A 165 -13.69 -5.66 11.69
N ARG A 166 -14.44 -5.49 12.78
CA ARG A 166 -14.53 -4.22 13.53
C ARG A 166 -13.51 -4.11 14.67
N GLY A 167 -13.12 -5.22 15.29
CA GLY A 167 -12.27 -5.25 16.48
C GLY A 167 -10.90 -5.92 16.27
N GLY A 168 -10.74 -6.72 15.22
CA GLY A 168 -9.55 -7.54 15.05
C GLY A 168 -9.50 -8.74 15.98
N ILE A 169 -8.29 -9.31 16.17
CA ILE A 169 -8.02 -10.42 17.09
C ILE A 169 -6.77 -10.05 17.90
N ALA A 170 -6.99 -9.49 19.09
CA ALA A 170 -5.92 -8.93 19.93
C ALA A 170 -4.83 -9.93 20.29
N GLU A 171 -5.22 -11.16 20.66
CA GLU A 171 -4.33 -12.25 21.05
C GLU A 171 -3.36 -12.65 19.93
N LYS A 172 -3.77 -12.47 18.68
CA LYS A 172 -2.96 -12.74 17.48
C LYS A 172 -2.30 -11.50 16.91
N LYS A 173 -2.49 -10.33 17.52
CA LYS A 173 -2.04 -9.03 17.01
C LYS A 173 -2.52 -8.79 15.59
N ILE A 174 -3.79 -9.12 15.31
CA ILE A 174 -4.48 -8.84 14.06
C ILE A 174 -5.31 -7.57 14.27
N PRO A 175 -5.05 -6.48 13.55
CA PRO A 175 -5.81 -5.24 13.65
C PRO A 175 -7.22 -5.41 13.06
N ALA A 176 -8.14 -4.51 13.41
CA ALA A 176 -9.45 -4.43 12.79
C ALA A 176 -9.34 -4.17 11.28
N CYS A 177 -10.01 -4.98 10.48
CA CYS A 177 -10.03 -4.80 9.01
C CYS A 177 -10.62 -3.43 8.62
N ALA A 178 -11.61 -2.96 9.41
CA ALA A 178 -12.27 -1.67 9.24
C ALA A 178 -11.31 -0.48 9.32
N GLY A 179 -10.17 -0.61 10.00
CA GLY A 179 -9.16 0.44 10.13
C GLY A 179 -8.53 0.85 8.79
N CYS A 180 -8.36 -0.12 7.87
CA CYS A 180 -7.83 0.12 6.53
C CYS A 180 -8.91 0.07 5.45
N HIS A 181 -9.88 -0.84 5.57
CA HIS A 181 -10.91 -1.04 4.55
C HIS A 181 -12.21 -0.25 4.79
N SER A 182 -12.22 0.66 5.75
CA SER A 182 -13.37 1.47 6.18
C SER A 182 -14.47 0.67 6.90
N PRO A 183 -15.26 1.29 7.79
CA PRO A 183 -16.27 0.59 8.58
C PRO A 183 -17.38 -0.09 7.75
N ASN A 184 -17.66 0.44 6.55
CA ASN A 184 -18.64 -0.11 5.59
C ASN A 184 -17.97 -0.89 4.45
N GLY A 185 -16.67 -1.14 4.51
CA GLY A 185 -15.93 -1.85 3.46
C GLY A 185 -15.72 -1.07 2.17
N ALA A 186 -15.88 0.26 2.19
CA ALA A 186 -15.66 1.08 1.00
C ALA A 186 -14.19 1.13 0.55
N GLY A 187 -13.26 0.86 1.45
CA GLY A 187 -11.83 1.02 1.21
C GLY A 187 -11.38 2.48 1.23
N ILE A 188 -10.18 2.72 0.78
CA ILE A 188 -9.59 4.06 0.59
C ILE A 188 -8.97 4.07 -0.80
N PRO A 189 -9.39 4.96 -1.72
CA PRO A 189 -8.85 5.03 -3.08
C PRO A 189 -7.32 5.05 -3.09
N ALA A 190 -6.72 4.39 -4.07
CA ALA A 190 -5.29 4.18 -4.25
C ALA A 190 -4.57 3.38 -3.14
N GLN A 191 -5.12 3.27 -1.93
CA GLN A 191 -4.47 2.62 -0.79
C GLN A 191 -5.04 1.24 -0.50
N TYR A 192 -6.35 1.17 -0.20
CA TYR A 192 -7.02 -0.06 0.23
C TYR A 192 -8.28 -0.34 -0.60
N PRO A 193 -8.48 -1.58 -1.07
CA PRO A 193 -9.61 -1.92 -1.91
C PRO A 193 -10.94 -1.89 -1.15
N ARG A 194 -12.01 -1.66 -1.91
CA ARG A 194 -13.36 -1.93 -1.48
C ARG A 194 -13.54 -3.43 -1.24
N LEU A 195 -14.13 -3.79 -0.12
CA LEU A 195 -14.46 -5.16 0.29
C LEU A 195 -15.97 -5.38 0.41
N GLY A 196 -16.71 -4.36 0.84
CA GLY A 196 -18.15 -4.49 1.13
C GLY A 196 -18.92 -5.04 -0.07
N GLY A 197 -19.75 -6.07 0.16
CA GLY A 197 -20.55 -6.71 -0.87
C GLY A 197 -19.82 -7.68 -1.79
N GLN A 198 -18.53 -7.93 -1.59
CA GLN A 198 -17.76 -8.91 -2.34
C GLN A 198 -18.20 -10.34 -2.01
N HIS A 199 -18.04 -11.26 -2.93
CA HIS A 199 -18.32 -12.69 -2.69
C HIS A 199 -17.47 -13.25 -1.56
N ALA A 200 -18.11 -13.92 -0.58
CA ALA A 200 -17.44 -14.53 0.56
C ALA A 200 -16.38 -15.55 0.12
N GLN A 201 -16.71 -16.43 -0.83
CA GLN A 201 -15.79 -17.44 -1.35
C GLN A 201 -14.53 -16.80 -1.97
N TYR A 202 -14.72 -15.72 -2.75
CA TYR A 202 -13.56 -15.00 -3.31
C TYR A 202 -12.72 -14.33 -2.22
N THR A 203 -13.35 -13.66 -1.26
CA THR A 203 -12.65 -12.99 -0.15
C THR A 203 -11.83 -14.00 0.67
N GLU A 204 -12.43 -15.14 1.01
CA GLU A 204 -11.76 -16.25 1.70
C GLU A 204 -10.55 -16.76 0.91
N SER A 205 -10.73 -17.03 -0.39
CA SER A 205 -9.64 -17.49 -1.26
C SER A 205 -8.49 -16.50 -1.35
N GLN A 206 -8.77 -15.19 -1.28
CA GLN A 206 -7.71 -14.18 -1.28
C GLN A 206 -6.95 -14.10 0.04
N LEU A 207 -7.63 -14.30 1.19
CA LEU A 207 -6.95 -14.42 2.49
C LEU A 207 -6.05 -15.65 2.52
N VAL A 208 -6.54 -16.80 2.03
CA VAL A 208 -5.72 -18.01 1.87
C VAL A 208 -4.52 -17.75 0.95
N ALA A 209 -4.72 -17.11 -0.19
CA ALA A 209 -3.64 -16.81 -1.14
C ALA A 209 -2.55 -15.89 -0.54
N PHE A 210 -2.93 -14.93 0.32
CA PHE A 210 -1.97 -14.11 1.07
C PHE A 210 -1.22 -14.92 2.12
N ARG A 211 -1.91 -15.82 2.84
CA ARG A 211 -1.28 -16.70 3.84
C ARG A 211 -0.26 -17.63 3.20
N ASP A 212 -0.63 -18.24 2.07
CA ASP A 212 0.16 -19.28 1.42
C ASP A 212 1.23 -18.70 0.45
N GLY A 213 1.35 -17.37 0.34
CA GLY A 213 2.35 -16.71 -0.48
C GLY A 213 2.09 -16.74 -2.00
N VAL A 214 0.92 -17.19 -2.43
CA VAL A 214 0.48 -17.15 -3.84
C VAL A 214 0.15 -15.71 -4.27
N ARG A 215 -0.22 -14.88 -3.29
CA ARG A 215 -0.47 -13.45 -3.46
C ARG A 215 0.46 -12.66 -2.55
N ASN A 216 1.46 -11.97 -3.14
CA ASN A 216 2.53 -11.28 -2.43
C ASN A 216 2.54 -9.76 -2.66
N ASN A 217 1.44 -9.20 -3.15
CA ASN A 217 1.35 -7.79 -3.52
C ASN A 217 0.93 -6.86 -2.38
N SER A 218 0.94 -7.35 -1.13
CA SER A 218 0.71 -6.56 0.10
C SER A 218 1.31 -7.28 1.30
N GLU A 219 2.42 -6.77 1.81
CA GLU A 219 3.07 -7.29 3.02
C GLU A 219 2.14 -7.25 4.25
N GLN A 220 1.34 -6.19 4.39
CA GLN A 220 0.39 -6.03 5.48
C GLN A 220 -0.65 -7.16 5.47
N MET A 221 -1.23 -7.46 4.29
CA MET A 221 -2.22 -8.53 4.17
C MET A 221 -1.60 -9.91 4.39
N SER A 222 -0.39 -10.16 3.93
CA SER A 222 0.34 -11.40 4.20
C SER A 222 0.61 -11.57 5.70
N ALA A 223 1.08 -10.51 6.38
CA ALA A 223 1.33 -10.53 7.83
C ALA A 223 0.05 -10.74 8.67
N ILE A 224 -1.10 -10.30 8.19
CA ILE A 224 -2.41 -10.53 8.82
C ILE A 224 -2.87 -11.95 8.55
N ALA A 225 -2.90 -12.37 7.29
CA ALA A 225 -3.47 -13.64 6.85
C ALA A 225 -2.72 -14.84 7.42
N THR A 226 -1.38 -14.78 7.54
CA THR A 226 -0.57 -15.85 8.14
C THR A 226 -0.93 -16.18 9.59
N LYS A 227 -1.59 -15.26 10.30
CA LYS A 227 -2.03 -15.46 11.70
C LYS A 227 -3.48 -15.93 11.82
N MET A 228 -4.24 -15.92 10.73
CA MET A 228 -5.65 -16.30 10.73
C MET A 228 -5.84 -17.79 10.53
N SER A 229 -6.78 -18.37 11.26
CA SER A 229 -7.30 -19.72 11.00
C SER A 229 -8.33 -19.71 9.87
N ASP A 230 -8.57 -20.87 9.24
CA ASP A 230 -9.59 -21.02 8.20
C ASP A 230 -10.99 -20.61 8.70
N LYS A 231 -11.32 -20.95 9.97
CA LYS A 231 -12.58 -20.54 10.59
C LYS A 231 -12.74 -19.02 10.65
N GLU A 232 -11.68 -18.30 11.01
CA GLU A 232 -11.68 -16.83 11.10
C GLU A 232 -11.75 -16.20 9.71
N MET A 233 -11.00 -16.74 8.73
CA MET A 233 -11.06 -16.28 7.34
C MET A 233 -12.46 -16.45 6.76
N LYS A 234 -13.08 -17.62 6.96
CA LYS A 234 -14.44 -17.92 6.51
C LYS A 234 -15.47 -16.99 7.14
N ALA A 235 -15.39 -16.79 8.46
CA ALA A 235 -16.32 -15.93 9.19
C ALA A 235 -16.25 -14.47 8.74
N VAL A 236 -15.06 -13.89 8.66
CA VAL A 236 -14.90 -12.49 8.23
C VAL A 236 -15.26 -12.29 6.77
N SER A 237 -15.02 -13.29 5.91
CA SER A 237 -15.38 -13.22 4.49
C SER A 237 -16.90 -13.23 4.28
N ASP A 238 -17.63 -14.03 5.06
CA ASP A 238 -19.09 -14.02 5.02
C ASP A 238 -19.68 -12.70 5.54
N TYR A 239 -19.14 -12.16 6.64
CA TYR A 239 -19.52 -10.84 7.15
C TYR A 239 -19.31 -9.73 6.10
N ILE A 240 -18.15 -9.71 5.45
CA ILE A 240 -17.78 -8.77 4.37
C ILE A 240 -18.78 -8.81 3.21
N ALA A 241 -19.29 -9.98 2.85
CA ALA A 241 -20.29 -10.11 1.78
C ALA A 241 -21.60 -9.37 2.08
N GLY A 242 -21.96 -9.20 3.35
CA GLY A 242 -23.12 -8.44 3.79
C GLY A 242 -22.85 -6.98 4.13
N LEU A 243 -21.60 -6.54 4.12
CA LEU A 243 -21.18 -5.21 4.57
C LEU A 243 -21.54 -4.13 3.53
N ARG A 244 -22.08 -2.97 3.99
CA ARG A 244 -22.57 -1.86 3.16
C ARG A 244 -22.58 -0.54 3.93
#